data_7a7ff34f3dbaa110556a0532b860ad66
#
_entry.id   7a7ff34f3dbaa110556a0532b860ad66
#
_cell.length_a   1.000
_cell.length_b   1.000
_cell.length_c   1.000
_cell.angle_alpha   90.00
_cell.angle_beta   90.00
_cell.angle_gamma   90.00
#
_symmetry.space_group_name_H-M   'P 1'
#
loop_
_entity.id
_entity.type
_entity.pdbx_description
1 polymer ?
#
loop_
_entity_poly.entity_id
_entity_poly.type
_entity_poly.pdbx_seq_one_letter_code
_entity_poly.pdbx_strand_id
1 'polypeptide(L)' 'MPSKPTHYRITVNRPLEVANARFRPGARYTVKAAVHDALREQAADAIAAAEPMLME' A
#
# COMPACT_ATOMS: atom_id res chain seq x y z
N MET A 1 -16.51 -18.21 -1.84
CA MET A 1 -15.07 -18.19 -2.10
C MET A 1 -14.48 -16.87 -1.62
N PRO A 2 -13.36 -16.93 -0.93
CA PRO A 2 -12.74 -15.68 -0.54
C PRO A 2 -12.24 -14.93 -1.76
N SER A 3 -12.59 -13.67 -1.85
CA SER A 3 -12.11 -12.81 -2.92
C SER A 3 -10.78 -12.20 -2.50
N LYS A 4 -9.87 -12.09 -3.46
CA LYS A 4 -8.62 -11.40 -3.19
C LYS A 4 -8.88 -9.91 -3.10
N PRO A 5 -8.22 -9.21 -2.17
CA PRO A 5 -8.38 -7.76 -2.11
C PRO A 5 -7.91 -7.11 -3.41
N THR A 6 -8.66 -6.14 -3.87
CA THR A 6 -8.32 -5.40 -5.07
C THR A 6 -7.46 -4.19 -4.76
N HIS A 7 -7.59 -3.69 -3.53
CA HIS A 7 -6.87 -2.50 -3.08
C HIS A 7 -6.40 -2.72 -1.65
N TYR A 8 -5.43 -1.89 -1.26
CA TYR A 8 -4.94 -1.86 0.11
C TYR A 8 -4.91 -0.43 0.59
N ARG A 9 -5.34 -0.21 1.83
CA ARG A 9 -5.15 1.06 2.49
C ARG A 9 -3.87 0.95 3.30
N ILE A 10 -2.87 1.74 2.94
CA ILE A 10 -1.56 1.65 3.54
C ILE A 10 -1.17 2.94 4.26
N THR A 11 -0.34 2.78 5.26
CA THR A 11 0.30 3.89 5.97
C THR A 11 1.79 3.60 5.98
N VAL A 12 2.58 4.60 5.68
CA VAL A 12 4.04 4.44 5.65
C VAL A 12 4.65 5.20 6.83
N ASN A 13 5.85 4.80 7.21
CA ASN A 13 6.55 5.43 8.33
C ASN A 13 7.67 6.37 7.89
N ARG A 14 7.88 6.51 6.59
CA ARG A 14 8.88 7.42 6.02
C ARG A 14 8.48 7.79 4.61
N PRO A 15 8.96 8.94 4.08
CA PRO A 15 8.66 9.31 2.70
C PRO A 15 9.28 8.32 1.72
N LEU A 16 8.52 7.93 0.71
CA LEU A 16 9.03 7.05 -0.35
C LEU A 16 8.24 7.26 -1.63
N GLU A 17 8.83 6.79 -2.72
CA GLU A 17 8.20 6.86 -4.03
C GLU A 17 8.30 5.50 -4.70
N VAL A 18 7.16 4.94 -5.09
CA VAL A 18 7.10 3.64 -5.75
C VAL A 18 6.00 3.72 -6.81
N ALA A 19 6.27 3.14 -7.99
CA ALA A 19 5.30 3.06 -9.08
C ALA A 19 4.72 4.45 -9.45
N ASN A 20 5.58 5.45 -9.49
CA ASN A 20 5.23 6.84 -9.79
C ASN A 20 4.29 7.49 -8.78
N ALA A 21 4.14 6.89 -7.62
CA ALA A 21 3.33 7.45 -6.54
C ALA A 21 4.22 7.84 -5.38
N ARG A 22 3.91 8.95 -4.75
CA ARG A 22 4.66 9.45 -3.59
C ARG A 22 3.86 9.20 -2.33
N PHE A 23 4.53 8.70 -1.31
CA PHE A 23 3.89 8.39 -0.03
C PHE A 23 4.61 9.12 1.08
N ARG A 24 3.83 9.64 2.05
CA ARG A 24 4.37 10.37 3.19
C ARG A 24 3.83 9.75 4.47
N PRO A 25 4.61 9.80 5.56
CA PRO A 25 4.11 9.32 6.85
C PRO A 25 2.97 10.22 7.35
N GLY A 26 2.09 9.63 8.13
CA GLY A 26 0.97 10.36 8.70
C GLY A 26 -0.27 10.46 7.83
N ALA A 27 -0.23 9.92 6.62
CA ALA A 27 -1.38 9.91 5.72
C ALA A 27 -1.73 8.48 5.35
N ARG A 28 -2.99 8.25 4.99
CA ARG A 28 -3.46 6.95 4.52
C ARG A 28 -3.64 7.00 3.02
N TYR A 29 -3.22 5.93 2.37
CA TYR A 29 -3.29 5.85 0.92
C TYR A 29 -4.02 4.58 0.51
N THR A 30 -4.95 4.70 -0.43
CA THR A 30 -5.59 3.54 -1.03
C THR A 30 -4.89 3.26 -2.36
N VAL A 31 -4.28 2.10 -2.47
CA VAL A 31 -3.52 1.72 -3.66
C VAL A 31 -4.00 0.38 -4.18
N LYS A 32 -3.77 0.13 -5.44
CA LYS A 32 -4.10 -1.16 -6.03
C LYS A 32 -3.18 -2.25 -5.46
N ALA A 33 -3.67 -3.48 -5.46
CA ALA A 33 -2.91 -4.61 -4.93
C ALA A 33 -1.53 -4.73 -5.58
N ALA A 34 -1.42 -4.46 -6.87
CA ALA A 34 -0.13 -4.51 -7.56
C ALA A 34 0.86 -3.47 -7.01
N VAL A 35 0.37 -2.28 -6.68
CA VAL A 35 1.21 -1.23 -6.09
C VAL A 35 1.62 -1.64 -4.68
N HIS A 36 0.71 -2.22 -3.91
CA HIS A 36 1.02 -2.71 -2.58
C HIS A 36 2.12 -3.78 -2.64
N ASP A 37 2.04 -4.70 -3.59
CA ASP A 37 3.06 -5.73 -3.75
C ASP A 37 4.42 -5.12 -4.08
N ALA A 38 4.43 -4.11 -4.96
CA ALA A 38 5.67 -3.42 -5.29
C ALA A 38 6.26 -2.71 -4.08
N LEU A 39 5.41 -2.09 -3.26
CA LEU A 39 5.85 -1.45 -2.01
C LEU A 39 6.48 -2.46 -1.07
N ARG A 40 5.86 -3.63 -0.93
CA ARG A 40 6.39 -4.67 -0.07
C ARG A 40 7.76 -5.17 -0.53
N GLU A 41 7.94 -5.29 -1.83
CA GLU A 41 9.22 -5.75 -2.37
C GLU A 41 10.32 -4.72 -2.17
N GLN A 42 10.01 -3.46 -2.35
CA GLN A 42 11.02 -2.40 -2.31
C GLN A 42 11.25 -1.84 -0.92
N ALA A 43 10.21 -1.77 -0.10
CA ALA A 43 10.29 -1.10 1.18
C ALA A 43 9.30 -1.68 2.18
N ALA A 44 9.38 -2.98 2.41
CA ALA A 44 8.48 -3.65 3.35
C ALA A 44 8.55 -3.02 4.75
N ASP A 45 9.74 -2.61 5.17
CA ASP A 45 9.95 -2.00 6.48
C ASP A 45 9.42 -0.57 6.56
N ALA A 46 9.13 0.05 5.43
CA ALA A 46 8.54 1.39 5.43
C ALA A 46 7.02 1.36 5.56
N ILE A 47 6.39 0.21 5.36
CA ILE A 47 4.96 0.07 5.50
C ILE A 47 4.62 -0.13 6.98
N ALA A 48 4.00 0.88 7.58
CA ALA A 48 3.62 0.82 8.99
C ALA A 48 2.36 -0.03 9.18
N ALA A 49 1.42 0.07 8.24
CA ALA A 49 0.18 -0.69 8.29
C ALA A 49 -0.35 -0.89 6.89
N ALA A 50 -1.03 -1.99 6.67
CA ALA A 50 -1.68 -2.27 5.39
C ALA A 50 -2.97 -3.04 5.66
N GLU A 51 -4.08 -2.51 5.16
CA GLU A 51 -5.38 -3.15 5.30
C GLU A 51 -5.90 -3.57 3.94
N PRO A 52 -6.26 -4.84 3.76
CA PRO A 52 -6.83 -5.26 2.50
C PRO A 52 -8.22 -4.65 2.33
N MET A 53 -8.53 -4.24 1.11
CA MET A 53 -9.83 -3.67 0.78
C MET A 53 -10.36 -4.33 -0.49
N LEU A 54 -11.63 -4.68 -0.44
CA LEU A 54 -12.31 -5.21 -1.59
C LEU A 54 -13.19 -4.10 -2.15
N MET A 55 -12.85 -3.63 -3.32
CA MET A 55 -13.61 -2.58 -3.99
C MET A 55 -14.27 -3.17 -5.24
N GLU A 56 -15.55 -2.97 -5.34
CA GLU A 56 -16.30 -3.42 -6.50
C GLU A 56 -16.53 -2.30 -7.50
#